data_4f1ed6aa543122822136031d96969a79
#
_entry.id   4f1ed6aa543122822136031d96969a79
#
_cell.length_a   1.000
_cell.length_b   1.000
_cell.length_c   1.000
_cell.angle_alpha   90.00
_cell.angle_beta   90.00
_cell.angle_gamma   90.00
#
_symmetry.space_group_name_H-M   'P 1'
#
loop_
_entity.id
_entity.type
_entity.pdbx_description
1 polymer ?
#
loop_
_entity_poly.entity_id
_entity_poly.type
_entity_poly.pdbx_seq_one_letter_code
_entity_poly.pdbx_strand_id
1 'polypeptide(L)'
;AVDTVHDLSKAADVAITVSKKGDAVLDAADAAKDIRNADYLQDSLNRIVKAQHPNPKKGFSNTYALTTSKDGRLVLSKNRGVPGPKARQEAENIFGKGKVEFAGGKNANLDLDLLKSKGISTKGIDFGRLHHAEPRAVQYMLKNNIPTDNAVQVVSRKSCDSCSNLQYNLGWKRRR
;
A
#
# COMPACT_ATOMS: atom_id res chain seq x y z
N ALA A 1 38.19 38.27 23.23
CA ALA A 1 37.87 37.00 23.89
C ALA A 1 36.36 36.71 23.95
N VAL A 2 35.51 37.53 23.28
CA VAL A 2 34.03 37.35 23.26
C VAL A 2 33.56 36.63 22.01
N ASP A 3 34.32 36.64 20.92
CA ASP A 3 33.92 36.02 19.64
C ASP A 3 33.99 34.48 19.61
N THR A 4 34.90 33.89 20.44
CA THR A 4 35.11 32.43 20.44
C THR A 4 33.92 31.65 21.05
N VAL A 5 33.17 32.24 21.98
CA VAL A 5 32.01 31.56 22.61
C VAL A 5 30.81 31.54 21.69
N HIS A 6 30.67 32.57 20.82
CA HIS A 6 29.54 32.66 19.88
C HIS A 6 29.70 31.66 18.71
N ASP A 7 30.92 31.39 18.26
CA ASP A 7 31.20 30.41 17.21
C ASP A 7 31.02 28.95 17.69
N LEU A 8 31.33 28.66 18.95
CA LEU A 8 31.10 27.32 19.51
C LEU A 8 29.60 26.99 19.67
N SER A 9 28.77 27.98 20.00
CA SER A 9 27.33 27.78 20.09
C SER A 9 26.69 27.51 18.73
N LYS A 10 27.09 28.23 17.68
CA LYS A 10 26.63 28.00 16.31
C LYS A 10 27.08 26.64 15.75
N ALA A 11 28.30 26.21 16.05
CA ALA A 11 28.81 24.90 15.66
C ALA A 11 28.03 23.76 16.36
N ALA A 12 27.68 23.92 17.63
CA ALA A 12 26.84 22.97 18.38
C ALA A 12 25.42 22.88 17.82
N ASP A 13 24.79 24.00 17.49
CA ASP A 13 23.45 24.05 16.90
C ASP A 13 23.40 23.42 15.50
N VAL A 14 24.44 23.61 14.68
CA VAL A 14 24.58 22.96 13.37
C VAL A 14 24.76 21.45 13.52
N ALA A 15 25.59 21.00 14.46
CA ALA A 15 25.82 19.59 14.73
C ALA A 15 24.53 18.88 15.23
N ILE A 16 23.75 19.53 16.12
CA ILE A 16 22.47 19.00 16.60
C ILE A 16 21.45 18.93 15.45
N THR A 17 21.43 19.92 14.57
CA THR A 17 20.51 19.95 13.41
C THR A 17 20.86 18.88 12.39
N VAL A 18 22.14 18.61 12.16
CA VAL A 18 22.60 17.54 11.26
C VAL A 18 22.30 16.16 11.85
N SER A 19 22.51 15.96 13.15
CA SER A 19 22.17 14.71 13.83
C SER A 19 20.68 14.42 13.75
N LYS A 20 19.82 15.39 14.10
CA LYS A 20 18.35 15.23 14.00
C LYS A 20 17.86 14.93 12.58
N LYS A 21 18.50 15.49 11.55
CA LYS A 21 18.19 15.16 10.16
C LYS A 21 18.68 13.77 9.77
N GLY A 22 19.83 13.36 10.29
CA GLY A 22 20.39 12.02 10.09
C GLY A 22 19.48 10.94 10.69
N ASP A 23 19.06 11.12 11.93
CA ASP A 23 18.15 10.21 12.62
C ASP A 23 16.79 10.11 11.91
N ALA A 24 16.22 11.25 11.48
CA ALA A 24 14.96 11.28 10.73
C ALA A 24 15.07 10.59 9.36
N VAL A 25 16.24 10.61 8.71
CA VAL A 25 16.48 9.90 7.44
C VAL A 25 16.64 8.41 7.68
N LEU A 26 17.30 7.99 8.76
CA LEU A 26 17.43 6.58 9.14
C LEU A 26 16.06 6.01 9.54
N ASP A 27 15.27 6.72 10.34
CA ASP A 27 13.91 6.32 10.72
C ASP A 27 13.00 6.22 9.49
N ALA A 28 13.11 7.12 8.53
CA ALA A 28 12.35 7.07 7.28
C ALA A 28 12.77 5.89 6.39
N ALA A 29 14.06 5.54 6.36
CA ALA A 29 14.57 4.39 5.60
C ALA A 29 14.14 3.06 6.22
N ASP A 30 14.14 2.95 7.54
CA ASP A 30 13.67 1.75 8.26
C ASP A 30 12.14 1.62 8.17
N ALA A 31 11.38 2.70 8.31
CA ALA A 31 9.95 2.72 8.04
C ALA A 31 9.63 2.31 6.60
N ALA A 32 10.43 2.75 5.62
CA ALA A 32 10.27 2.36 4.21
C ALA A 32 10.57 0.87 3.97
N LYS A 33 11.47 0.25 4.73
CA LYS A 33 11.68 -1.22 4.70
C LYS A 33 10.49 -1.96 5.30
N ASP A 34 9.94 -1.47 6.40
CA ASP A 34 8.81 -2.10 7.09
C ASP A 34 7.54 -2.10 6.24
N ILE A 35 7.21 -1.00 5.56
CA ILE A 35 6.02 -0.93 4.69
C ILE A 35 6.11 -1.83 3.44
N ARG A 36 7.27 -2.40 3.13
CA ARG A 36 7.46 -3.41 2.07
C ARG A 36 7.63 -4.82 2.62
N ASN A 37 7.64 -4.96 3.94
CA ASN A 37 7.62 -6.27 4.59
C ASN A 37 6.22 -6.87 4.49
N ALA A 38 6.10 -8.01 3.81
CA ALA A 38 4.82 -8.65 3.58
C ALA A 38 4.14 -9.15 4.87
N ASP A 39 4.91 -9.51 5.91
CA ASP A 39 4.36 -9.91 7.21
C ASP A 39 3.76 -8.71 7.93
N TYR A 40 4.48 -7.61 8.00
CA TYR A 40 3.99 -6.35 8.55
C TYR A 40 2.73 -5.85 7.82
N LEU A 41 2.73 -5.89 6.48
CA LEU A 41 1.55 -5.53 5.69
C LEU A 41 0.36 -6.46 5.97
N GLN A 42 0.61 -7.78 6.12
CA GLN A 42 -0.45 -8.74 6.40
C GLN A 42 -1.07 -8.53 7.78
N ASP A 43 -0.25 -8.30 8.81
CA ASP A 43 -0.73 -8.00 10.16
C ASP A 43 -1.49 -6.67 10.20
N SER A 44 -1.00 -5.66 9.50
CA SER A 44 -1.68 -4.38 9.35
C SER A 44 -3.04 -4.55 8.65
N LEU A 45 -3.10 -5.33 7.57
CA LEU A 45 -4.35 -5.61 6.87
C LEU A 45 -5.35 -6.36 7.77
N ASN A 46 -4.88 -7.34 8.55
CA ASN A 46 -5.71 -8.07 9.51
C ASN A 46 -6.33 -7.13 10.56
N ARG A 47 -5.57 -6.18 11.10
CA ARG A 47 -6.05 -5.14 12.02
C ARG A 47 -7.10 -4.25 11.36
N ILE A 48 -6.84 -3.77 10.14
CA ILE A 48 -7.76 -2.93 9.36
C ILE A 48 -9.10 -3.64 9.13
N VAL A 49 -9.04 -4.91 8.71
CA VAL A 49 -10.26 -5.73 8.49
C VAL A 49 -11.02 -5.95 9.78
N LYS A 50 -10.33 -6.26 10.88
CA LYS A 50 -10.93 -6.44 12.21
C LYS A 50 -11.59 -5.16 12.72
N ALA A 51 -11.00 -4.00 12.51
CA ALA A 51 -11.58 -2.71 12.90
C ALA A 51 -12.91 -2.43 12.20
N GLN A 52 -12.98 -2.74 10.90
CA GLN A 52 -14.22 -2.58 10.12
C GLN A 52 -15.26 -3.68 10.41
N HIS A 53 -14.81 -4.89 10.70
CA HIS A 53 -15.63 -6.09 10.87
C HIS A 53 -15.19 -6.87 12.13
N PRO A 54 -15.49 -6.39 13.33
CA PRO A 54 -15.03 -7.01 14.58
C PRO A 54 -15.58 -8.44 14.76
N ASN A 55 -16.80 -8.68 14.27
CA ASN A 55 -17.48 -9.98 14.33
C ASN A 55 -18.05 -10.34 12.95
N PRO A 56 -17.21 -10.79 12.00
CA PRO A 56 -17.69 -11.13 10.67
C PRO A 56 -18.64 -12.33 10.74
N LYS A 57 -19.84 -12.17 10.22
CA LYS A 57 -20.81 -13.28 10.13
C LYS A 57 -20.25 -14.39 9.25
N LYS A 58 -20.67 -15.65 9.51
CA LYS A 58 -20.37 -16.78 8.63
C LYS A 58 -20.84 -16.44 7.20
N GLY A 59 -19.97 -16.62 6.19
CA GLY A 59 -20.25 -16.21 4.82
C GLY A 59 -19.87 -14.77 4.48
N PHE A 60 -19.21 -14.03 5.38
CA PHE A 60 -18.65 -12.72 5.08
C PHE A 60 -17.79 -12.75 3.81
N SER A 61 -18.20 -11.98 2.80
CA SER A 61 -17.61 -12.05 1.44
C SER A 61 -16.68 -10.89 1.08
N ASN A 62 -16.52 -9.91 1.99
CA ASN A 62 -15.65 -8.78 1.70
C ASN A 62 -14.17 -9.20 1.73
N THR A 63 -13.47 -8.91 0.66
CA THR A 63 -12.01 -9.08 0.55
C THR A 63 -11.38 -7.71 0.49
N TYR A 64 -10.28 -7.55 1.20
CA TYR A 64 -9.44 -6.36 1.18
C TYR A 64 -8.07 -6.73 0.63
N ALA A 65 -7.43 -5.79 -0.07
CA ALA A 65 -6.04 -5.88 -0.46
C ALA A 65 -5.31 -4.60 -0.02
N LEU A 66 -4.12 -4.78 0.52
CA LEU A 66 -3.19 -3.71 0.84
C LEU A 66 -1.97 -3.88 -0.05
N THR A 67 -1.68 -2.86 -0.83
CA THR A 67 -0.60 -2.87 -1.81
C THR A 67 0.36 -1.73 -1.52
N THR A 68 1.65 -2.02 -1.49
CA THR A 68 2.69 -0.99 -1.47
C THR A 68 3.46 -1.01 -2.78
N SER A 69 3.64 0.15 -3.40
CA SER A 69 4.46 0.34 -4.59
C SER A 69 5.95 0.41 -4.23
N LYS A 70 6.80 0.39 -5.25
CA LYS A 70 8.26 0.49 -5.05
C LYS A 70 8.68 1.84 -4.44
N ASP A 71 7.91 2.90 -4.65
CA ASP A 71 8.13 4.25 -4.11
C ASP A 71 7.50 4.46 -2.72
N GLY A 72 6.95 3.38 -2.11
CA GLY A 72 6.41 3.41 -0.76
C GLY A 72 4.96 3.92 -0.65
N ARG A 73 4.27 4.19 -1.75
CA ARG A 73 2.84 4.56 -1.72
C ARG A 73 1.98 3.34 -1.36
N LEU A 74 1.04 3.54 -0.45
CA LEU A 74 0.15 2.50 0.05
C LEU A 74 -1.25 2.66 -0.55
N VAL A 75 -1.81 1.57 -1.07
CA VAL A 75 -3.16 1.53 -1.63
C VAL A 75 -3.97 0.45 -0.91
N LEU A 76 -5.03 0.85 -0.21
CA LEU A 76 -6.01 -0.06 0.37
C LEU A 76 -7.23 -0.14 -0.53
N SER A 77 -7.58 -1.33 -0.97
CA SER A 77 -8.73 -1.62 -1.81
C SER A 77 -9.67 -2.64 -1.19
N LYS A 78 -10.89 -2.73 -1.72
CA LYS A 78 -11.91 -3.68 -1.31
C LYS A 78 -12.68 -4.17 -2.53
N ASN A 79 -13.08 -5.45 -2.55
CA ASN A 79 -14.05 -5.92 -3.53
C ASN A 79 -15.40 -5.23 -3.29
N ARG A 80 -16.01 -4.65 -4.31
CA ARG A 80 -17.27 -3.91 -4.24
C ARG A 80 -17.20 -2.66 -3.31
N GLY A 81 -17.19 -1.49 -3.90
CA GLY A 81 -17.17 -0.22 -3.19
C GLY A 81 -15.79 0.25 -2.75
N VAL A 82 -15.75 1.13 -1.77
CA VAL A 82 -14.53 1.66 -1.15
C VAL A 82 -14.35 1.07 0.26
N PRO A 83 -13.13 1.04 0.81
CA PRO A 83 -12.92 0.70 2.22
C PRO A 83 -13.80 1.57 3.13
N GLY A 84 -14.46 0.93 4.10
CA GLY A 84 -15.36 1.63 5.01
C GLY A 84 -14.64 2.58 5.98
N PRO A 85 -15.38 3.45 6.69
CA PRO A 85 -14.77 4.51 7.50
C PRO A 85 -13.85 3.97 8.60
N LYS A 86 -14.23 2.90 9.29
CA LYS A 86 -13.38 2.28 10.33
C LYS A 86 -12.11 1.64 9.76
N ALA A 87 -12.20 1.03 8.56
CA ALA A 87 -11.02 0.50 7.89
C ALA A 87 -10.06 1.63 7.48
N ARG A 88 -10.57 2.73 6.97
CA ARG A 88 -9.76 3.91 6.61
C ARG A 88 -9.10 4.52 7.83
N GLN A 89 -9.87 4.72 8.90
CA GLN A 89 -9.33 5.26 10.15
C GLN A 89 -8.21 4.39 10.71
N GLU A 90 -8.40 3.06 10.76
CA GLU A 90 -7.35 2.16 11.25
C GLU A 90 -6.12 2.14 10.35
N ALA A 91 -6.29 2.22 9.02
CA ALA A 91 -5.17 2.35 8.10
C ALA A 91 -4.37 3.64 8.36
N GLU A 92 -5.05 4.76 8.58
CA GLU A 92 -4.40 6.03 8.95
C GLU A 92 -3.74 5.99 10.33
N ASN A 93 -4.30 5.26 11.29
CA ASN A 93 -3.70 5.06 12.61
C ASN A 93 -2.38 4.25 12.52
N ILE A 94 -2.31 3.26 11.62
CA ILE A 94 -1.13 2.42 11.43
C ILE A 94 -0.02 3.13 10.65
N PHE A 95 -0.38 3.74 9.53
CA PHE A 95 0.59 4.27 8.55
C PHE A 95 0.75 5.79 8.58
N GLY A 96 -0.10 6.48 9.29
CA GLY A 96 -0.17 7.94 9.32
C GLY A 96 -1.25 8.52 8.40
N LYS A 97 -1.82 9.64 8.81
CA LYS A 97 -2.88 10.35 8.08
C LYS A 97 -2.38 10.78 6.69
N GLY A 98 -3.17 10.47 5.67
CA GLY A 98 -2.86 10.81 4.28
C GLY A 98 -1.76 9.95 3.64
N LYS A 99 -1.24 8.92 4.33
CA LYS A 99 -0.22 8.00 3.78
C LYS A 99 -0.82 6.83 3.01
N VAL A 100 -2.10 6.54 3.20
CA VAL A 100 -2.81 5.44 2.53
C VAL A 100 -3.85 6.00 1.57
N GLU A 101 -3.79 5.57 0.34
CA GLU A 101 -4.75 5.88 -0.70
C GLU A 101 -5.85 4.80 -0.72
N PHE A 102 -7.10 5.19 -0.99
CA PHE A 102 -8.26 4.30 -0.88
C PHE A 102 -8.87 4.05 -2.26
N ALA A 103 -8.60 2.87 -2.81
CA ALA A 103 -9.11 2.47 -4.11
C ALA A 103 -10.56 1.95 -4.03
N GLY A 104 -11.41 2.41 -4.94
CA GLY A 104 -12.79 1.95 -5.02
C GLY A 104 -13.73 2.92 -5.74
N GLY A 105 -15.03 2.68 -5.64
CA GLY A 105 -16.06 3.51 -6.27
C GLY A 105 -16.59 2.96 -7.61
N LYS A 106 -17.39 3.77 -8.29
CA LYS A 106 -17.84 3.47 -9.66
C LYS A 106 -16.61 3.44 -10.58
N ASN A 107 -16.55 2.54 -11.53
CA ASN A 107 -15.44 2.39 -12.48
C ASN A 107 -14.06 2.03 -11.85
N ALA A 108 -14.05 1.42 -10.66
CA ALA A 108 -12.84 0.94 -10.03
C ALA A 108 -12.44 -0.48 -10.47
N ASN A 109 -13.24 -1.14 -11.33
CA ASN A 109 -12.89 -2.43 -11.89
C ASN A 109 -11.70 -2.28 -12.84
N LEU A 110 -10.85 -3.30 -12.87
CA LEU A 110 -9.68 -3.30 -13.73
C LEU A 110 -10.08 -3.21 -15.20
N ASP A 111 -9.45 -2.29 -15.91
CA ASP A 111 -9.58 -2.10 -17.34
C ASP A 111 -8.44 -2.86 -18.04
N LEU A 112 -8.79 -3.89 -18.81
CA LEU A 112 -7.80 -4.72 -19.50
C LEU A 112 -7.14 -3.99 -20.68
N ASP A 113 -7.81 -3.03 -21.28
CA ASP A 113 -7.20 -2.24 -22.35
C ASP A 113 -6.17 -1.25 -21.79
N LEU A 114 -6.41 -0.73 -20.58
CA LEU A 114 -5.40 0.05 -19.85
C LEU A 114 -4.16 -0.81 -19.52
N LEU A 115 -4.33 -2.08 -19.11
CA LEU A 115 -3.19 -2.99 -18.90
C LEU A 115 -2.39 -3.18 -20.20
N LYS A 116 -3.08 -3.51 -21.30
CA LYS A 116 -2.46 -3.70 -22.62
C LYS A 116 -1.70 -2.46 -23.09
N SER A 117 -2.28 -1.27 -22.90
CA SER A 117 -1.64 0.00 -23.28
C SER A 117 -0.34 0.27 -22.50
N LYS A 118 -0.19 -0.35 -21.32
CA LYS A 118 1.03 -0.32 -20.50
C LYS A 118 1.97 -1.51 -20.77
N GLY A 119 1.69 -2.32 -21.78
CA GLY A 119 2.50 -3.49 -22.12
C GLY A 119 2.34 -4.66 -21.14
N ILE A 120 1.32 -4.65 -20.27
CA ILE A 120 1.08 -5.70 -19.28
C ILE A 120 0.20 -6.78 -19.89
N SER A 121 0.63 -8.05 -19.80
CA SER A 121 -0.14 -9.19 -20.31
C SER A 121 -1.48 -9.35 -19.57
N THR A 122 -2.52 -9.65 -20.32
CA THR A 122 -3.85 -9.97 -19.77
C THR A 122 -4.13 -11.48 -19.76
N LYS A 123 -3.13 -12.31 -20.06
CA LYS A 123 -3.27 -13.77 -20.12
C LYS A 123 -3.69 -14.33 -18.75
N GLY A 124 -4.73 -15.17 -18.75
CA GLY A 124 -5.23 -15.85 -17.56
C GLY A 124 -6.03 -14.95 -16.60
N ILE A 125 -6.36 -13.72 -17.00
CA ILE A 125 -7.22 -12.82 -16.23
C ILE A 125 -8.67 -13.04 -16.66
N ASP A 126 -9.53 -13.42 -15.71
CA ASP A 126 -10.97 -13.64 -15.91
C ASP A 126 -11.73 -12.32 -15.79
N PHE A 127 -12.51 -11.96 -16.81
CA PHE A 127 -13.38 -10.80 -16.84
C PHE A 127 -14.36 -10.74 -15.66
N GLY A 128 -14.87 -11.89 -15.21
CA GLY A 128 -15.76 -11.99 -14.05
C GLY A 128 -15.10 -11.61 -12.72
N ARG A 129 -13.78 -11.42 -12.68
CA ARG A 129 -13.00 -11.16 -11.44
C ARG A 129 -12.39 -9.77 -11.36
N LEU A 130 -12.62 -8.91 -12.34
CA LEU A 130 -12.03 -7.56 -12.41
C LEU A 130 -12.47 -6.64 -11.26
N HIS A 131 -13.54 -7.00 -10.54
CA HIS A 131 -14.06 -6.29 -9.38
C HIS A 131 -13.47 -6.74 -8.03
N HIS A 132 -12.55 -7.70 -8.01
CA HIS A 132 -11.86 -8.13 -6.80
C HIS A 132 -10.97 -7.02 -6.22
N ALA A 133 -10.58 -7.15 -4.95
CA ALA A 133 -9.78 -6.13 -4.28
C ALA A 133 -8.42 -5.93 -4.98
N GLU A 134 -7.77 -7.02 -5.37
CA GLU A 134 -6.46 -7.01 -6.02
C GLU A 134 -6.50 -6.25 -7.37
N PRO A 135 -7.36 -6.61 -8.35
CA PRO A 135 -7.50 -5.86 -9.58
C PRO A 135 -7.83 -4.38 -9.38
N ARG A 136 -8.64 -4.05 -8.37
CA ARG A 136 -9.03 -2.67 -8.09
C ARG A 136 -7.86 -1.83 -7.56
N ALA A 137 -6.97 -2.42 -6.76
CA ALA A 137 -5.72 -1.76 -6.38
C ALA A 137 -4.86 -1.44 -7.61
N VAL A 138 -4.69 -2.42 -8.51
CA VAL A 138 -3.93 -2.23 -9.76
C VAL A 138 -4.54 -1.14 -10.64
N GLN A 139 -5.87 -1.16 -10.82
CA GLN A 139 -6.57 -0.11 -11.58
C GLN A 139 -6.32 1.29 -11.01
N TYR A 140 -6.38 1.41 -9.68
CA TYR A 140 -6.11 2.66 -9.01
C TYR A 140 -4.66 3.11 -9.23
N MET A 141 -3.70 2.21 -9.08
CA MET A 141 -2.29 2.50 -9.29
C MET A 141 -2.02 2.98 -10.73
N LEU A 142 -2.55 2.28 -11.73
CA LEU A 142 -2.37 2.64 -13.13
C LEU A 142 -2.96 4.01 -13.47
N LYS A 143 -4.17 4.32 -12.97
CA LYS A 143 -4.85 5.61 -13.21
C LYS A 143 -4.14 6.79 -12.53
N ASN A 144 -3.48 6.55 -11.40
CA ASN A 144 -2.80 7.60 -10.64
C ASN A 144 -1.28 7.60 -10.85
N ASN A 145 -0.81 6.92 -11.91
CA ASN A 145 0.62 6.80 -12.24
C ASN A 145 1.49 6.34 -11.05
N ILE A 146 0.93 5.43 -10.21
CA ILE A 146 1.68 4.77 -9.16
C ILE A 146 2.43 3.60 -9.78
N PRO A 147 3.75 3.44 -9.53
CA PRO A 147 4.51 2.34 -10.07
C PRO A 147 3.93 0.99 -9.67
N THR A 148 3.67 0.12 -10.65
CA THR A 148 3.18 -1.25 -10.41
C THR A 148 4.30 -2.28 -10.39
N ASP A 149 5.48 -1.96 -10.90
CA ASP A 149 6.64 -2.84 -10.87
C ASP A 149 7.17 -3.01 -9.43
N ASN A 150 7.58 -4.23 -9.09
CA ASN A 150 8.10 -4.56 -7.75
C ASN A 150 7.17 -4.18 -6.58
N ALA A 151 5.88 -4.05 -6.80
CA ALA A 151 4.93 -3.83 -5.73
C ALA A 151 4.78 -5.09 -4.86
N VAL A 152 4.42 -4.89 -3.59
CA VAL A 152 4.07 -5.96 -2.65
C VAL A 152 2.59 -5.83 -2.32
N GLN A 153 1.84 -6.93 -2.46
CA GLN A 153 0.42 -6.96 -2.15
C GLN A 153 0.09 -8.10 -1.20
N VAL A 154 -0.67 -7.78 -0.18
CA VAL A 154 -1.26 -8.75 0.73
C VAL A 154 -2.78 -8.68 0.65
N VAL A 155 -3.45 -9.79 0.93
CA VAL A 155 -4.90 -9.90 0.82
C VAL A 155 -5.49 -10.55 2.07
N SER A 156 -6.69 -10.14 2.44
CA SER A 156 -7.37 -10.66 3.63
C SER A 156 -7.94 -12.07 3.43
N ARG A 157 -7.88 -12.60 2.22
CA ARG A 157 -8.31 -13.95 1.84
C ARG A 157 -7.39 -14.49 0.75
N LYS A 158 -7.38 -15.81 0.56
CA LYS A 158 -6.64 -16.46 -0.52
C LYS A 158 -7.04 -15.84 -1.88
N SER A 159 -6.05 -15.40 -2.64
CA SER A 159 -6.25 -14.93 -4.02
C SER A 159 -6.79 -16.04 -4.91
N CYS A 160 -7.71 -15.71 -5.80
CA CYS A 160 -8.14 -16.62 -6.86
C CYS A 160 -7.07 -16.69 -7.98
N ASP A 161 -7.21 -17.69 -8.87
CA ASP A 161 -6.24 -17.89 -9.96
C ASP A 161 -6.11 -16.67 -10.88
N SER A 162 -7.24 -16.02 -11.20
CA SER A 162 -7.25 -14.78 -12.01
C SER A 162 -6.44 -13.66 -11.35
N CYS A 163 -6.64 -13.41 -10.04
CA CYS A 163 -5.87 -12.40 -9.30
C CYS A 163 -4.38 -12.78 -9.21
N SER A 164 -4.12 -14.07 -9.04
CA SER A 164 -2.76 -14.60 -9.03
C SER A 164 -2.05 -14.44 -10.39
N ASN A 165 -2.77 -14.64 -11.49
CA ASN A 165 -2.25 -14.41 -12.83
C ASN A 165 -1.98 -12.93 -13.09
N LEU A 166 -2.85 -12.02 -12.62
CA LEU A 166 -2.62 -10.58 -12.68
C LEU A 166 -1.32 -10.20 -11.95
N GLN A 167 -1.12 -10.68 -10.73
CA GLN A 167 0.12 -10.42 -9.97
C GLN A 167 1.36 -10.96 -10.69
N TYR A 168 1.26 -12.17 -11.27
CA TYR A 168 2.33 -12.75 -12.07
C TYR A 168 2.66 -11.91 -13.31
N ASN A 169 1.64 -11.46 -14.05
CA ASN A 169 1.79 -10.62 -15.24
C ASN A 169 2.42 -9.24 -14.94
N LEU A 170 2.25 -8.76 -13.69
CA LEU A 170 2.90 -7.55 -13.16
C LEU A 170 4.32 -7.78 -12.63
N GLY A 171 4.82 -9.02 -12.67
CA GLY A 171 6.13 -9.39 -12.13
C GLY A 171 6.20 -9.38 -10.60
N TRP A 172 5.06 -9.44 -9.90
CA TRP A 172 5.02 -9.44 -8.43
C TRP A 172 5.42 -10.80 -7.86
N LYS A 173 6.23 -10.77 -6.80
CA LYS A 173 6.59 -12.00 -6.09
C LYS A 173 5.37 -12.54 -5.35
N ARG A 174 5.00 -13.79 -5.65
CA ARG A 174 3.96 -14.51 -4.90
C ARG A 174 4.49 -14.88 -3.52
N ARG A 175 3.70 -14.61 -2.49
CA ARG A 175 3.81 -15.32 -1.23
C ARG A 175 3.12 -16.69 -1.39
N ARG A 176 3.86 -17.77 -1.19
CA ARG A 176 3.32 -19.13 -1.13
C ARG A 176 2.68 -19.38 0.24
#